data_875d2f121f1eb63c58a3b69fdd65b742
#
_entry.id   875d2f121f1eb63c58a3b69fdd65b742
#
_cell.length_a   1.000
_cell.length_b   1.000
_cell.length_c   1.000
_cell.angle_alpha   90.00
_cell.angle_beta   90.00
_cell.angle_gamma   90.00
#
_symmetry.space_group_name_H-M   'P 1'
#
loop_
_entity.id
_entity.type
_entity.pdbx_description
1 polymer ?
#
loop_
_entity_poly.entity_id
_entity_poly.type
_entity_poly.pdbx_seq_one_letter_code
_entity_poly.pdbx_strand_id
1 'polypeptide(L)'
;MDNFGINYPLSTIHYPLKRNMEDWEFEFEWLRVRHTVKDALKHDALPDLNVVLLMIGIQELGFWKKGWTKEEKQDLMHIAVCRLLSYDGYYEFVGLDTEGWPHYTLTQKIMLKGQGEQEQMLKEKAVYYFKQLEAERES
;
A
#
# COMPACT_ATOMS: atom_id res chain seq x y z
N MET A 1 0.64 1.92 -19.30
CA MET A 1 0.59 2.40 -18.94
C MET A 1 0.24 2.47 -18.36
N ASP A 2 0.12 2.07 -18.00
CA ASP A 2 -0.08 2.33 -17.44
C ASP A 2 -0.48 2.47 -16.75
N ASN A 3 -1.05 2.41 -16.76
CA ASN A 3 -1.15 2.76 -16.31
C ASN A 3 -1.43 3.25 -15.71
N PHE A 4 -2.09 2.03 -15.44
CA PHE A 4 -2.07 3.12 -14.93
C PHE A 4 -1.63 3.89 -15.98
N GLY A 5 -1.94 3.98 -16.23
CA GLY A 5 -1.55 4.35 -17.16
C GLY A 5 -0.41 4.51 -17.32
N ILE A 6 0.17 4.34 -17.46
CA ILE A 6 1.21 4.35 -17.57
C ILE A 6 1.96 4.03 -18.05
N ASN A 7 2.22 4.04 -18.54
CA ASN A 7 2.93 3.65 -18.83
C ASN A 7 3.85 3.50 -18.44
N TYR A 8 3.88 2.97 -18.07
CA TYR A 8 4.99 2.85 -17.61
C TYR A 8 5.61 1.95 -18.27
N PRO A 9 6.14 2.07 -18.58
CA PRO A 9 6.53 1.18 -19.29
C PRO A 9 6.79 0.08 -18.99
N LEU A 10 6.63 0.01 -19.05
CA LEU A 10 6.86 -0.68 -18.77
C LEU A 10 7.69 -0.97 -18.33
N SER A 11 8.07 -0.87 -18.42
CA SER A 11 8.83 -1.16 -17.88
C SER A 11 9.20 -0.79 -16.93
N THR A 12 9.20 -0.25 -16.90
CA THR A 12 9.55 0.07 -15.99
C THR A 12 9.26 -0.33 -14.93
N ILE A 13 9.00 -0.54 -14.43
CA ILE A 13 8.87 -1.08 -13.56
C ILE A 13 8.05 -1.42 -13.08
N HIS A 14 7.57 -1.45 -12.97
CA HIS A 14 6.74 -1.75 -12.45
C HIS A 14 6.70 -2.77 -11.74
N TYR A 15 5.92 -2.84 -11.37
CA TYR A 15 6.06 -4.01 -10.62
C TYR A 15 5.40 -5.14 -11.35
N PRO A 16 5.96 -6.36 -11.24
CA PRO A 16 5.52 -7.41 -12.13
C PRO A 16 4.33 -8.23 -11.64
N LEU A 17 3.80 -7.98 -10.46
CA LEU A 17 2.81 -8.88 -9.85
C LEU A 17 1.62 -9.17 -10.76
N LYS A 18 1.01 -8.12 -11.30
CA LYS A 18 -0.18 -8.29 -12.09
C LYS A 18 0.08 -9.05 -13.38
N ARG A 19 1.25 -8.87 -13.96
CA ARG A 19 1.58 -9.48 -15.24
C ARG A 19 1.83 -10.98 -15.15
N ASN A 20 2.40 -11.42 -14.02
CA ASN A 20 2.89 -12.77 -13.88
C ASN A 20 2.08 -13.61 -12.93
N MET A 21 1.01 -13.07 -12.41
CA MET A 21 0.24 -13.72 -11.37
C MET A 21 -1.16 -14.06 -11.88
N GLU A 22 -1.52 -15.33 -11.78
CA GLU A 22 -2.87 -15.75 -12.08
C GLU A 22 -3.84 -15.17 -11.04
N ASP A 23 -5.11 -15.07 -11.40
CA ASP A 23 -6.10 -14.50 -10.50
C ASP A 23 -6.15 -15.21 -9.16
N TRP A 24 -6.09 -16.56 -9.17
CA TRP A 24 -6.13 -17.31 -7.92
C TRP A 24 -4.88 -17.08 -7.09
N GLU A 25 -3.74 -16.88 -7.74
CA GLU A 25 -2.51 -16.58 -7.01
C GLU A 25 -2.60 -15.23 -6.32
N PHE A 26 -3.15 -14.24 -7.02
CA PHE A 26 -3.35 -12.94 -6.41
C PHE A 26 -4.29 -13.04 -5.21
N GLU A 27 -5.42 -13.74 -5.37
CA GLU A 27 -6.38 -13.87 -4.27
C GLU A 27 -5.75 -14.57 -3.08
N PHE A 28 -4.92 -15.57 -3.33
CA PHE A 28 -4.20 -16.27 -2.27
C PHE A 28 -3.25 -15.32 -1.54
N GLU A 29 -2.47 -14.54 -2.29
CA GLU A 29 -1.52 -13.62 -1.68
C GLU A 29 -2.24 -12.49 -0.93
N TRP A 30 -3.34 -12.01 -1.49
CA TRP A 30 -4.13 -11.00 -0.81
C TRP A 30 -4.70 -11.54 0.50
N LEU A 31 -5.17 -12.78 0.48
CA LEU A 31 -5.65 -13.43 1.70
C LEU A 31 -4.53 -13.55 2.73
N ARG A 32 -3.32 -13.92 2.30
CA ARG A 32 -2.17 -13.97 3.20
C ARG A 32 -1.91 -12.62 3.86
N VAL A 33 -1.98 -11.54 3.08
CA VAL A 33 -1.80 -10.19 3.62
C VAL A 33 -2.85 -9.91 4.70
N ARG A 34 -4.09 -10.26 4.41
CA ARG A 34 -5.17 -10.02 5.36
C ARG A 34 -4.96 -10.80 6.66
N HIS A 35 -4.51 -12.04 6.56
CA HIS A 35 -4.20 -12.82 7.76
C HIS A 35 -3.03 -12.22 8.54
N THR A 36 -2.01 -11.77 7.86
CA THR A 36 -0.87 -11.13 8.50
C THR A 36 -1.31 -9.89 9.29
N VAL A 37 -2.15 -9.07 8.69
CA VAL A 37 -2.66 -7.86 9.35
C VAL A 37 -3.58 -8.23 10.51
N LYS A 38 -4.45 -9.23 10.30
CA LYS A 38 -5.34 -9.69 11.36
C LYS A 38 -4.55 -10.09 12.60
N ASP A 39 -3.49 -10.86 12.41
CA ASP A 39 -2.68 -11.34 13.51
C ASP A 39 -1.92 -10.20 14.19
N ALA A 40 -1.37 -9.27 13.40
CA ALA A 40 -0.62 -8.14 13.94
C ALA A 40 -1.50 -7.22 14.79
N LEU A 41 -2.75 -7.02 14.37
CA LEU A 41 -3.68 -6.15 15.08
C LEU A 41 -4.56 -6.91 16.07
N LYS A 42 -4.45 -8.23 16.12
CA LYS A 42 -5.22 -9.08 17.02
C LYS A 42 -6.72 -8.89 16.81
N HIS A 43 -7.12 -8.82 15.57
CA HIS A 43 -8.54 -8.71 15.20
C HIS A 43 -9.17 -10.10 15.15
N ASP A 44 -10.49 -10.15 15.36
CA ASP A 44 -11.24 -11.39 15.28
C ASP A 44 -11.62 -11.77 13.85
N ALA A 45 -11.77 -10.78 12.98
CA ALA A 45 -12.19 -11.00 11.61
C ALA A 45 -11.11 -10.55 10.64
N LEU A 46 -11.15 -11.09 9.41
CA LEU A 46 -10.20 -10.67 8.37
C LEU A 46 -10.43 -9.22 8.02
N PRO A 47 -9.39 -8.39 8.04
CA PRO A 47 -9.54 -6.98 7.73
C PRO A 47 -9.75 -6.73 6.25
N ASP A 48 -10.45 -5.64 5.96
CA ASP A 48 -10.63 -5.20 4.58
C ASP A 48 -9.42 -4.34 4.15
N LEU A 49 -9.51 -3.78 2.93
CA LEU A 49 -8.42 -2.96 2.40
C LEU A 49 -8.13 -1.76 3.30
N ASN A 50 -9.16 -1.13 3.87
CA ASN A 50 -8.92 0.05 4.72
C ASN A 50 -8.06 -0.28 5.93
N VAL A 51 -8.31 -1.42 6.55
CA VAL A 51 -7.51 -1.83 7.72
C VAL A 51 -6.10 -2.22 7.29
N VAL A 52 -5.96 -2.85 6.12
CA VAL A 52 -4.62 -3.14 5.59
C VAL A 52 -3.85 -1.85 5.33
N LEU A 53 -4.51 -0.85 4.75
CA LEU A 53 -3.85 0.44 4.52
C LEU A 53 -3.46 1.10 5.85
N LEU A 54 -4.31 1.01 6.86
CA LEU A 54 -3.97 1.54 8.17
C LEU A 54 -2.69 0.89 8.70
N MET A 55 -2.59 -0.44 8.57
CA MET A 55 -1.40 -1.14 9.03
C MET A 55 -0.16 -0.69 8.27
N ILE A 56 -0.27 -0.52 6.96
CA ILE A 56 0.86 -0.03 6.17
C ILE A 56 1.26 1.38 6.63
N GLY A 57 0.29 2.25 6.88
CA GLY A 57 0.58 3.59 7.37
C GLY A 57 1.30 3.57 8.71
N ILE A 58 0.89 2.70 9.61
CA ILE A 58 1.56 2.54 10.90
C ILE A 58 2.99 2.04 10.70
N GLN A 59 3.16 1.08 9.80
CA GLN A 59 4.50 0.55 9.48
C GLN A 59 5.41 1.67 8.96
N GLU A 60 4.88 2.51 8.07
CA GLU A 60 5.68 3.60 7.50
C GLU A 60 5.96 4.70 8.52
N LEU A 61 5.04 4.93 9.46
CA LEU A 61 5.27 5.90 10.54
C LEU A 61 6.37 5.41 11.48
N GLY A 62 6.40 4.10 11.74
CA GLY A 62 7.49 3.51 12.49
C GLY A 62 7.26 3.42 14.00
N PHE A 63 6.12 3.86 14.50
CA PHE A 63 5.82 3.66 15.92
C PHE A 63 4.33 3.38 16.11
N TRP A 64 4.03 2.71 17.21
CA TRP A 64 2.67 2.35 17.59
C TRP A 64 2.16 3.31 18.64
N LYS A 65 0.88 3.62 18.55
CA LYS A 65 0.22 4.46 19.53
C LYS A 65 -1.11 3.81 19.88
N LYS A 66 -1.41 3.74 21.16
CA LYS A 66 -2.72 3.26 21.58
C LYS A 66 -3.73 4.39 21.43
N GLY A 67 -4.86 4.07 20.80
CA GLY A 67 -5.93 5.04 20.67
C GLY A 67 -5.70 6.10 19.60
N TRP A 68 -5.38 5.67 18.40
CA TRP A 68 -5.32 6.58 17.26
C TRP A 68 -6.64 7.30 17.09
N THR A 69 -6.60 8.63 16.90
CA THR A 69 -7.80 9.39 16.63
C THR A 69 -8.29 9.09 15.21
N LYS A 70 -9.53 9.50 14.91
CA LYS A 70 -10.08 9.32 13.57
C LYS A 70 -9.23 10.05 12.54
N GLU A 71 -8.82 11.28 12.85
CA GLU A 71 -7.99 12.07 11.94
C GLU A 71 -6.65 11.41 11.72
N GLU A 72 -6.04 10.88 12.77
CA GLU A 72 -4.77 10.19 12.66
C GLU A 72 -4.88 8.94 11.80
N LYS A 73 -5.98 8.19 11.95
CA LYS A 73 -6.19 7.01 11.12
C LYS A 73 -6.33 7.38 9.66
N GLN A 74 -7.04 8.46 9.37
CA GLN A 74 -7.15 8.92 7.99
C GLN A 74 -5.80 9.34 7.43
N ASP A 75 -5.00 10.03 8.24
CA ASP A 75 -3.65 10.43 7.82
C ASP A 75 -2.77 9.21 7.56
N LEU A 76 -2.86 8.20 8.42
CA LEU A 76 -2.09 6.97 8.24
C LEU A 76 -2.48 6.24 6.96
N MET A 77 -3.79 6.17 6.68
CA MET A 77 -4.25 5.54 5.45
C MET A 77 -3.78 6.31 4.23
N HIS A 78 -3.77 7.64 4.31
CA HIS A 78 -3.25 8.46 3.22
C HIS A 78 -1.76 8.21 3.00
N ILE A 79 -0.99 8.12 4.08
CA ILE A 79 0.44 7.78 3.99
C ILE A 79 0.61 6.45 3.25
N ALA A 80 -0.22 5.46 3.60
CA ALA A 80 -0.16 4.16 2.94
C ALA A 80 -0.42 4.29 1.44
N VAL A 81 -1.45 5.03 1.06
CA VAL A 81 -1.76 5.24 -0.36
C VAL A 81 -0.58 5.90 -1.07
N CYS A 82 -0.02 6.95 -0.47
CA CYS A 82 1.14 7.62 -1.06
C CYS A 82 2.32 6.68 -1.21
N ARG A 83 2.59 5.87 -0.19
CA ARG A 83 3.69 4.91 -0.25
C ARG A 83 3.49 3.90 -1.37
N LEU A 84 2.29 3.33 -1.47
CA LEU A 84 2.01 2.33 -2.49
C LEU A 84 2.06 2.94 -3.88
N LEU A 85 1.53 4.13 -4.07
CA LEU A 85 1.55 4.78 -5.37
C LEU A 85 2.93 5.34 -5.73
N SER A 86 3.83 5.43 -4.75
CA SER A 86 5.20 5.85 -5.03
C SER A 86 5.97 4.81 -5.84
N TYR A 87 5.53 3.54 -5.81
CA TYR A 87 6.17 2.51 -6.62
C TYR A 87 6.13 2.85 -8.12
N ASP A 88 5.07 3.51 -8.55
CA ASP A 88 4.92 3.89 -9.95
C ASP A 88 5.21 5.37 -10.19
N GLY A 89 5.74 6.05 -9.18
CA GLY A 89 6.14 7.44 -9.34
C GLY A 89 5.04 8.46 -9.26
N TYR A 90 3.84 8.08 -8.80
CA TYR A 90 2.74 9.05 -8.64
C TYR A 90 2.98 9.97 -7.45
N TYR A 91 3.63 9.46 -6.42
CA TYR A 91 3.99 10.24 -5.24
C TYR A 91 5.47 10.11 -4.96
N GLU A 92 6.03 11.16 -4.40
CA GLU A 92 7.45 11.17 -4.03
C GLU A 92 7.57 11.56 -2.57
N PHE A 93 8.38 10.83 -1.84
CA PHE A 93 8.64 11.13 -0.43
C PHE A 93 9.48 12.40 -0.33
N VAL A 94 9.04 13.35 0.50
CA VAL A 94 9.75 14.62 0.63
C VAL A 94 10.34 14.84 2.01
N GLY A 95 10.08 13.95 2.95
CA GLY A 95 10.71 14.04 4.27
C GLY A 95 9.71 13.88 5.40
N LEU A 96 10.22 13.94 6.62
CA LEU A 96 9.42 13.84 7.83
C LEU A 96 9.15 15.23 8.38
N ASP A 97 7.99 15.43 9.01
CA ASP A 97 7.72 16.68 9.69
C ASP A 97 8.33 16.65 11.09
N THR A 98 8.08 17.70 11.87
CA THR A 98 8.69 17.83 13.20
C THR A 98 8.24 16.76 14.18
N GLU A 99 7.12 16.10 13.90
CA GLU A 99 6.61 15.02 14.74
C GLU A 99 6.98 13.64 14.21
N GLY A 100 7.73 13.59 13.11
CA GLY A 100 8.17 12.33 12.55
C GLY A 100 7.24 11.71 11.54
N TRP A 101 6.22 12.42 11.07
CA TRP A 101 5.27 11.88 10.12
C TRP A 101 5.76 12.09 8.69
N PRO A 102 5.67 11.06 7.85
CA PRO A 102 6.14 11.18 6.48
C PRO A 102 5.22 12.04 5.62
N HIS A 103 5.82 12.80 4.73
CA HIS A 103 5.09 13.64 3.78
C HIS A 103 5.48 13.27 2.36
N TYR A 104 4.48 13.33 1.47
CA TYR A 104 4.65 13.01 0.07
C TYR A 104 4.07 14.13 -0.78
N THR A 105 4.61 14.28 -1.98
CA THR A 105 4.05 15.21 -2.95
C THR A 105 3.59 14.43 -4.18
N LEU A 106 2.47 14.85 -4.73
CA LEU A 106 1.93 14.27 -5.96
C LEU A 106 2.76 14.76 -7.14
N THR A 107 3.31 13.83 -7.91
CA THR A 107 4.19 14.17 -9.02
C THR A 107 3.54 14.03 -10.38
N GLN A 108 2.46 13.26 -10.47
CA GLN A 108 1.74 13.13 -11.72
C GLN A 108 0.30 12.71 -11.44
N LYS A 109 -0.58 13.09 -12.37
CA LYS A 109 -2.00 12.84 -12.22
C LYS A 109 -2.29 11.33 -12.32
N ILE A 110 -3.16 10.86 -11.44
CA ILE A 110 -3.57 9.45 -11.43
C ILE A 110 -4.81 9.32 -12.30
N MET A 111 -4.73 8.45 -13.32
CA MET A 111 -5.76 8.34 -14.34
C MET A 111 -6.54 7.03 -14.20
N LEU A 112 -7.16 6.82 -13.06
CA LEU A 112 -8.01 5.65 -12.83
C LEU A 112 -9.46 6.03 -12.99
N LYS A 113 -10.25 5.12 -13.53
CA LYS A 113 -11.61 5.41 -13.93
C LYS A 113 -12.67 5.16 -12.89
N GLY A 114 -12.47 4.21 -11.97
CA GLY A 114 -13.50 3.87 -11.02
C GLY A 114 -12.93 3.38 -9.72
N GLN A 115 -13.82 3.31 -8.73
CA GLN A 115 -13.44 2.88 -7.40
C GLN A 115 -12.93 1.44 -7.41
N GLY A 116 -13.56 0.56 -8.18
CA GLY A 116 -13.12 -0.84 -8.24
C GLY A 116 -11.73 -0.98 -8.79
N GLU A 117 -11.38 -0.19 -9.81
CA GLU A 117 -10.04 -0.21 -10.37
C GLU A 117 -9.01 0.32 -9.38
N GLN A 118 -9.37 1.36 -8.64
CA GLN A 118 -8.50 1.90 -7.61
C GLN A 118 -8.24 0.89 -6.50
N GLU A 119 -9.30 0.22 -6.05
CA GLU A 119 -9.16 -0.76 -4.99
C GLU A 119 -8.30 -1.94 -5.42
N GLN A 120 -8.51 -2.42 -6.64
CA GLN A 120 -7.73 -3.54 -7.16
C GLN A 120 -6.25 -3.16 -7.25
N MET A 121 -5.96 -1.98 -7.76
CA MET A 121 -4.59 -1.51 -7.85
C MET A 121 -3.94 -1.45 -6.47
N LEU A 122 -4.64 -0.90 -5.49
CA LEU A 122 -4.08 -0.78 -4.15
C LEU A 122 -3.86 -2.15 -3.51
N LYS A 123 -4.76 -3.10 -3.74
CA LYS A 123 -4.58 -4.46 -3.24
C LYS A 123 -3.32 -5.10 -3.84
N GLU A 124 -3.13 -4.94 -5.14
CA GLU A 124 -1.96 -5.49 -5.81
C GLU A 124 -0.67 -4.90 -5.25
N LYS A 125 -0.67 -3.60 -5.03
CA LYS A 125 0.50 -2.92 -4.47
C LYS A 125 0.72 -3.31 -3.01
N ALA A 126 -0.34 -3.53 -2.26
CA ALA A 126 -0.22 -3.98 -0.89
C ALA A 126 0.41 -5.37 -0.82
N VAL A 127 0.03 -6.28 -1.72
CA VAL A 127 0.66 -7.59 -1.81
C VAL A 127 2.16 -7.43 -2.05
N TYR A 128 2.53 -6.58 -2.98
CA TYR A 128 3.94 -6.32 -3.27
C TYR A 128 4.65 -5.76 -2.04
N TYR A 129 4.03 -4.82 -1.36
CA TYR A 129 4.61 -4.19 -0.17
C TYR A 129 4.93 -5.23 0.91
N PHE A 130 3.99 -6.12 1.20
CA PHE A 130 4.20 -7.13 2.22
C PHE A 130 5.24 -8.17 1.81
N LYS A 131 5.33 -8.48 0.52
CA LYS A 131 6.39 -9.35 0.03
C LYS A 131 7.77 -8.72 0.23
N GLN A 132 7.88 -7.42 0.02
CA GLN A 132 9.13 -6.72 0.26
C GLN A 132 9.49 -6.70 1.73
N LEU A 133 8.51 -6.50 2.61
CA LEU A 133 8.77 -6.58 4.05
C LEU A 133 9.27 -7.94 4.47
N GLU A 134 8.67 -9.00 3.95
CA GLU A 134 9.10 -10.36 4.26
C GLU A 134 10.53 -10.59 3.80
N ALA A 135 10.87 -10.14 2.61
CA ALA A 135 12.22 -10.29 2.08
C ALA A 135 13.24 -9.56 2.95
N GLU A 136 12.89 -8.37 3.42
CA GLU A 136 13.78 -7.59 4.27
C GLU A 136 14.02 -8.27 5.62
N ARG A 137 13.00 -8.92 6.17
CA ARG A 137 13.15 -9.63 7.42
C ARG A 137 14.05 -10.85 7.30
N GLU A 138 14.08 -11.46 6.12
CA GLU A 138 14.83 -12.68 5.90
C GLU A 138 16.28 -12.44 5.52
N SER A 139 16.63 -11.20 5.21
CA SER A 139 18.00 -10.88 4.77
C SER A 139 18.93 -10.50 5.94
#